data_b5de76f9023f20aa15089d9b8f1bed15
#
_entry.id   b5de76f9023f20aa15089d9b8f1bed15
#
_cell.length_a   1.000
_cell.length_b   1.000
_cell.length_c   1.000
_cell.angle_alpha   90.00
_cell.angle_beta   90.00
_cell.angle_gamma   90.00
#
_symmetry.space_group_name_H-M   'P 1'
#
loop_
_entity.id
_entity.type
_entity.pdbx_description
1 polymer ?
#
loop_
_entity_poly.entity_id
_entity_poly.type
_entity_poly.pdbx_seq_one_letter_code
_entity_poly.pdbx_strand_id
1 'polypeptide(L)'
;GDIRTFIRDRRLYLVIRMVKKSKRMAEPDYVPDYYYALMKIPYAKVPRFIELPTHEGKHYIMFIDDIIRANLSSIFPGYVVESCYSIKISRDADIYLDDEKGGNIVENIRKKVKKRKIGALSRFMYDSNMPDDFLAFICNAFGITTDDLVLGGRYNNLQDLIKLPNPRGKELEQLVPSPMRVPFLDEMGSVFRAVKKRDILLHFPYQSFDYLIRFLMEAAFDPKVDEIKITQYRVAENSAVINTLISAAQNGKKVTVFVELKARFDEENNMSTAERMEQAGIRIIYSCLLYTSDAADE
;
A
#
# COMPACT_ATOMS: atom_id res chain seq x y z
N GLY A 1 23.12 -12.80 9.73
CA GLY A 1 22.40 -12.58 8.48
C GLY A 1 22.57 -11.14 8.04
N ASP A 2 22.55 -10.86 6.74
CA ASP A 2 22.70 -9.51 6.21
C ASP A 2 21.49 -8.66 6.66
N ILE A 3 21.74 -7.62 7.44
CA ILE A 3 20.73 -6.70 7.98
C ILE A 3 19.88 -6.08 6.86
N ARG A 4 20.45 -5.95 5.66
CA ARG A 4 19.76 -5.42 4.47
C ARG A 4 18.57 -6.26 4.01
N THR A 5 18.59 -7.57 4.29
CA THR A 5 17.50 -8.50 3.96
C THR A 5 16.29 -8.35 4.91
N PHE A 6 16.51 -7.80 6.11
CA PHE A 6 15.46 -7.58 7.10
C PHE A 6 14.58 -6.38 6.75
N ILE A 7 15.13 -5.39 6.05
CA ILE A 7 14.44 -4.14 5.76
C ILE A 7 13.58 -4.29 4.51
N ARG A 8 12.28 -4.05 4.69
CA ARG A 8 11.28 -4.05 3.61
C ARG A 8 11.00 -2.63 3.14
N ASP A 9 10.71 -2.51 1.85
CA ASP A 9 10.32 -1.26 1.22
C ASP A 9 9.12 -0.61 1.92
N ARG A 10 9.15 0.72 2.04
CA ARG A 10 8.08 1.56 2.60
C ARG A 10 7.62 1.21 4.01
N ARG A 11 8.45 0.54 4.78
CA ARG A 11 8.17 0.25 6.18
C ARG A 11 8.97 1.17 7.09
N LEU A 12 8.38 1.47 8.24
CA LEU A 12 9.02 2.23 9.29
C LEU A 12 9.77 1.33 10.25
N TYR A 13 10.92 1.80 10.65
CA TYR A 13 11.76 1.16 11.64
C TYR A 13 12.21 2.16 12.69
N LEU A 14 12.52 1.65 13.86
CA LEU A 14 13.27 2.35 14.89
C LEU A 14 14.69 1.78 14.92
N VAL A 15 15.68 2.65 14.87
CA VAL A 15 17.07 2.35 15.15
C VAL A 15 17.37 2.77 16.57
N ILE A 16 17.96 1.87 17.34
CA ILE A 16 18.11 2.00 18.79
C ILE A 16 19.57 1.83 19.11
N ARG A 17 20.14 2.79 19.84
CA ARG A 17 21.48 2.69 20.41
C ARG A 17 21.37 2.48 21.90
N MET A 18 22.10 1.51 22.42
CA MET A 18 22.01 1.11 23.82
C MET A 18 23.38 0.62 24.33
N VAL A 19 23.52 0.62 25.63
CA VAL A 19 24.69 0.13 26.36
C VAL A 19 24.28 -1.02 27.26
N LYS A 20 25.10 -2.08 27.34
CA LYS A 20 24.84 -3.20 28.24
C LYS A 20 24.91 -2.74 29.69
N LYS A 21 23.94 -3.08 30.51
CA LYS A 21 23.94 -2.76 31.93
C LYS A 21 25.18 -3.39 32.60
N SER A 22 25.99 -2.54 33.23
CA SER A 22 27.21 -2.96 33.94
C SER A 22 27.40 -2.08 35.18
N LYS A 23 28.00 -2.65 36.24
CA LYS A 23 28.42 -1.86 37.42
C LYS A 23 29.49 -0.82 37.06
N ARG A 24 30.29 -1.07 36.02
CA ARG A 24 31.33 -0.18 35.53
C ARG A 24 30.81 1.15 34.94
N MET A 25 29.50 1.25 34.63
CA MET A 25 28.91 2.49 34.12
C MET A 25 29.03 3.68 35.12
N ALA A 26 29.31 3.41 36.38
CA ALA A 26 29.56 4.42 37.38
C ALA A 26 31.03 4.82 37.53
N GLU A 27 31.95 4.20 36.79
CA GLU A 27 33.37 4.51 36.81
C GLU A 27 33.65 5.78 35.99
N PRO A 28 34.53 6.73 36.47
CA PRO A 28 34.81 7.98 35.76
C PRO A 28 35.37 7.79 34.34
N ASP A 29 36.14 6.70 34.12
CA ASP A 29 36.82 6.42 32.85
C ASP A 29 36.05 5.39 32.01
N TYR A 30 34.77 5.19 32.29
CA TYR A 30 33.94 4.25 31.53
C TYR A 30 33.71 4.74 30.11
N VAL A 31 34.17 3.97 29.13
CA VAL A 31 33.86 4.14 27.72
C VAL A 31 32.74 3.18 27.33
N PRO A 32 31.60 3.68 26.88
CA PRO A 32 30.46 2.83 26.50
C PRO A 32 30.76 1.98 25.26
N ASP A 33 30.48 0.69 25.36
CA ASP A 33 30.41 -0.21 24.22
C ASP A 33 28.97 -0.20 23.70
N TYR A 34 28.77 0.35 22.51
CA TYR A 34 27.42 0.54 21.95
C TYR A 34 26.91 -0.71 21.26
N TYR A 35 25.71 -1.05 21.59
CA TYR A 35 24.90 -2.06 20.92
C TYR A 35 23.79 -1.40 20.14
N TYR A 36 23.48 -1.95 18.99
CA TYR A 36 22.49 -1.41 18.08
C TYR A 36 21.39 -2.42 17.80
N ALA A 37 20.15 -1.95 17.75
CA ALA A 37 19.02 -2.76 17.36
C ALA A 37 18.20 -2.06 16.27
N LEU A 38 17.64 -2.85 15.37
CA LEU A 38 16.69 -2.44 14.36
C LEU A 38 15.35 -3.07 14.66
N MET A 39 14.34 -2.26 14.93
CA MET A 39 12.99 -2.70 15.24
C MET A 39 12.01 -2.23 14.19
N LYS A 40 11.27 -3.15 13.60
CA LYS A 40 10.16 -2.80 12.69
C LYS A 40 8.93 -2.39 13.50
N ILE A 41 8.33 -1.25 13.15
CA ILE A 41 7.08 -0.82 13.75
C ILE A 41 5.93 -1.73 13.25
N PRO A 42 5.16 -2.40 14.15
CA PRO A 42 4.24 -3.48 13.79
C PRO A 42 2.84 -3.02 13.35
N TYR A 43 2.72 -1.90 12.66
CA TYR A 43 1.43 -1.29 12.31
C TYR A 43 0.55 -2.13 11.34
N ALA A 44 1.02 -3.27 10.88
CA ALA A 44 0.18 -4.26 10.20
C ALA A 44 -0.68 -5.09 11.19
N LYS A 45 -0.26 -5.14 12.47
CA LYS A 45 -0.92 -5.91 13.54
C LYS A 45 -1.58 -5.02 14.58
N VAL A 46 -1.05 -3.81 14.78
CA VAL A 46 -1.51 -2.82 15.76
C VAL A 46 -1.72 -1.51 15.01
N PRO A 47 -2.81 -0.77 15.27
CA PRO A 47 -3.03 0.54 14.65
C PRO A 47 -1.84 1.47 14.86
N ARG A 48 -1.55 2.32 13.86
CA ARG A 48 -0.48 3.33 13.97
C ARG A 48 -0.81 4.39 15.01
N PHE A 49 -2.09 4.70 15.14
CA PHE A 49 -2.64 5.69 16.06
C PHE A 49 -3.47 4.97 17.11
N ILE A 50 -3.18 5.25 18.38
CA ILE A 50 -3.88 4.68 19.52
C ILE A 50 -4.64 5.80 20.19
N GLU A 51 -5.95 5.66 20.28
CA GLU A 51 -6.79 6.54 21.08
C GLU A 51 -6.59 6.22 22.56
N LEU A 52 -6.23 7.22 23.33
CA LEU A 52 -6.09 7.12 24.78
C LEU A 52 -7.42 7.46 25.48
N PRO A 53 -7.61 7.05 26.72
CA PRO A 53 -8.79 7.45 27.49
C PRO A 53 -8.95 8.96 27.52
N THR A 54 -10.17 9.42 27.34
CA THR A 54 -10.53 10.84 27.43
C THR A 54 -10.27 11.36 28.83
N HIS A 55 -9.62 12.50 28.95
CA HIS A 55 -9.36 13.16 30.21
C HIS A 55 -9.80 14.62 30.15
N GLU A 56 -10.59 15.10 31.10
CA GLU A 56 -11.13 16.46 31.13
C GLU A 56 -11.81 16.91 29.82
N GLY A 57 -12.54 16.01 29.18
CA GLY A 57 -13.22 16.28 27.89
C GLY A 57 -12.28 16.42 26.69
N LYS A 58 -10.99 16.19 26.85
CA LYS A 58 -9.99 16.21 25.78
C LYS A 58 -9.72 14.79 25.27
N HIS A 59 -9.57 14.69 23.97
CA HIS A 59 -9.21 13.45 23.28
C HIS A 59 -7.70 13.44 22.99
N TYR A 60 -7.08 12.29 23.23
CA TYR A 60 -5.65 12.10 23.04
C TYR A 60 -5.41 10.96 22.06
N ILE A 61 -4.53 11.20 21.11
CA ILE A 61 -4.09 10.20 20.14
C ILE A 61 -2.58 10.09 20.23
N MET A 62 -2.07 8.87 20.38
CA MET A 62 -0.65 8.60 20.48
C MET A 62 -0.20 7.71 19.31
N PHE A 63 0.98 7.99 18.77
CA PHE A 63 1.62 7.09 17.81
C PHE A 63 2.12 5.84 18.52
N ILE A 64 1.92 4.67 17.89
CA ILE A 64 2.50 3.40 18.39
C ILE A 64 4.03 3.49 18.52
N ASP A 65 4.67 4.33 17.71
CA ASP A 65 6.11 4.65 17.78
C ASP A 65 6.52 5.11 19.18
N ASP A 66 5.73 6.00 19.79
CA ASP A 66 6.05 6.55 21.10
C ASP A 66 5.71 5.58 22.23
N ILE A 67 4.68 4.77 22.06
CA ILE A 67 4.38 3.68 23.00
C ILE A 67 5.57 2.70 23.02
N ILE A 68 6.11 2.36 21.85
CA ILE A 68 7.30 1.51 21.75
C ILE A 68 8.50 2.18 22.43
N ARG A 69 8.77 3.46 22.10
CA ARG A 69 9.89 4.22 22.70
C ARG A 69 9.81 4.26 24.21
N ALA A 70 8.62 4.49 24.76
CA ALA A 70 8.39 4.52 26.21
C ALA A 70 8.64 3.17 26.90
N ASN A 71 8.54 2.08 26.15
CA ASN A 71 8.69 0.72 26.67
C ASN A 71 10.00 0.02 26.26
N LEU A 72 10.97 0.75 25.67
CA LEU A 72 12.23 0.16 25.20
C LEU A 72 13.02 -0.52 26.32
N SER A 73 12.99 0.00 27.54
CA SER A 73 13.65 -0.60 28.70
C SER A 73 13.09 -1.98 29.07
N SER A 74 11.80 -2.20 28.82
CA SER A 74 11.15 -3.49 29.03
C SER A 74 11.42 -4.46 27.87
N ILE A 75 11.57 -3.93 26.65
CA ILE A 75 11.89 -4.71 25.45
C ILE A 75 13.35 -5.19 25.48
N PHE A 76 14.25 -4.39 26.06
CA PHE A 76 15.69 -4.68 26.18
C PHE A 76 16.14 -4.68 27.65
N PRO A 77 15.71 -5.68 28.45
CA PRO A 77 15.89 -5.63 29.91
C PRO A 77 17.34 -5.65 30.40
N GLY A 78 18.29 -6.11 29.57
CA GLY A 78 19.73 -6.13 29.88
C GLY A 78 20.51 -4.89 29.48
N TYR A 79 19.81 -3.87 28.95
CA TYR A 79 20.44 -2.69 28.37
C TYR A 79 19.86 -1.39 28.92
N VAL A 80 20.66 -0.33 28.81
CA VAL A 80 20.22 1.05 28.96
C VAL A 80 20.10 1.62 27.56
N VAL A 81 18.91 2.05 27.18
CA VAL A 81 18.68 2.69 25.89
C VAL A 81 19.15 4.14 25.96
N GLU A 82 20.09 4.51 25.11
CA GLU A 82 20.63 5.85 25.03
C GLU A 82 19.81 6.71 24.08
N SER A 83 19.52 6.19 22.88
CA SER A 83 18.78 6.94 21.87
C SER A 83 17.99 6.02 20.94
N CYS A 84 16.94 6.59 20.33
CA CYS A 84 16.04 5.86 19.45
C CYS A 84 15.48 6.80 18.39
N TYR A 85 15.74 6.51 17.13
CA TYR A 85 15.36 7.34 15.98
C TYR A 85 14.53 6.54 14.96
N SER A 86 13.63 7.23 14.28
CA SER A 86 12.86 6.61 13.21
C SER A 86 13.61 6.70 11.89
N ILE A 87 13.52 5.62 11.13
CA ILE A 87 14.00 5.56 9.75
C ILE A 87 12.95 4.96 8.82
N LYS A 88 12.99 5.37 7.56
CA LYS A 88 12.19 4.78 6.49
C LYS A 88 13.04 4.61 5.25
N ILE A 89 12.96 3.42 4.67
CA ILE A 89 13.68 3.11 3.43
C ILE A 89 12.67 3.00 2.31
N SER A 90 12.98 3.62 1.19
CA SER A 90 12.28 3.42 -0.07
C SER A 90 13.27 2.89 -1.11
N ARG A 91 12.80 1.92 -1.89
CA ARG A 91 13.55 1.35 -3.01
C ARG A 91 12.99 1.89 -4.30
N ASP A 92 13.78 1.86 -5.36
CA ASP A 92 13.30 2.29 -6.67
C ASP A 92 12.07 1.47 -7.08
N ALA A 93 11.04 2.19 -7.51
CA ALA A 93 9.75 1.59 -7.85
C ALA A 93 9.63 1.23 -9.33
N ASP A 94 10.56 1.71 -10.18
CA ASP A 94 10.43 1.55 -11.61
C ASP A 94 10.82 0.13 -12.05
N ILE A 95 9.92 -0.47 -12.80
CA ILE A 95 10.13 -1.77 -13.45
C ILE A 95 10.49 -1.48 -14.90
N TYR A 96 11.79 -1.34 -15.16
CA TYR A 96 12.29 -1.29 -16.54
C TYR A 96 12.17 -2.68 -17.14
N LEU A 97 11.35 -2.82 -18.18
CA LEU A 97 11.34 -4.01 -19.03
C LEU A 97 12.35 -3.75 -20.13
N ASP A 98 13.47 -4.46 -20.08
CA ASP A 98 14.32 -4.55 -21.26
C ASP A 98 13.53 -5.31 -22.34
N ASP A 99 13.29 -4.67 -23.47
CA ASP A 99 12.54 -5.22 -24.61
C ASP A 99 13.25 -6.41 -25.29
N GLU A 100 14.42 -6.75 -24.79
CA GLU A 100 15.26 -7.79 -25.36
C GLU A 100 15.13 -9.12 -24.62
N LYS A 101 14.12 -9.90 -24.90
CA LYS A 101 14.17 -11.37 -24.97
C LYS A 101 12.77 -11.95 -24.76
N GLY A 102 12.28 -12.63 -25.77
CA GLY A 102 11.03 -13.41 -25.71
C GLY A 102 10.99 -14.34 -24.50
N GLY A 103 10.14 -14.02 -23.55
CA GLY A 103 9.87 -14.76 -22.33
C GLY A 103 8.49 -14.39 -21.80
N ASN A 104 7.96 -15.20 -20.88
CA ASN A 104 6.66 -14.93 -20.27
C ASN A 104 6.70 -13.61 -19.50
N ILE A 105 6.04 -12.58 -20.03
CA ILE A 105 5.98 -11.21 -19.50
C ILE A 105 5.57 -11.22 -18.01
N VAL A 106 4.57 -12.01 -17.64
CA VAL A 106 4.07 -12.15 -16.26
C VAL A 106 5.19 -12.65 -15.33
N GLU A 107 5.94 -13.65 -15.77
CA GLU A 107 7.04 -14.23 -15.00
C GLU A 107 8.21 -13.25 -14.85
N ASN A 108 8.50 -12.47 -15.88
CA ASN A 108 9.52 -11.43 -15.86
C ASN A 108 9.13 -10.29 -14.92
N ILE A 109 7.90 -9.82 -14.98
CA ILE A 109 7.38 -8.81 -14.04
C ILE A 109 7.39 -9.35 -12.61
N ARG A 110 6.95 -10.60 -12.39
CA ARG A 110 6.98 -11.23 -11.07
C ARG A 110 8.40 -11.35 -10.50
N LYS A 111 9.39 -11.72 -11.33
CA LYS A 111 10.82 -11.74 -10.96
C LYS A 111 11.32 -10.34 -10.63
N LYS A 112 10.95 -9.33 -11.41
CA LYS A 112 11.36 -7.92 -11.18
C LYS A 112 10.69 -7.32 -9.95
N VAL A 113 9.41 -7.59 -9.71
CA VAL A 113 8.72 -7.21 -8.45
C VAL A 113 9.41 -7.84 -7.23
N LYS A 114 9.81 -9.11 -7.31
CA LYS A 114 10.61 -9.76 -6.25
C LYS A 114 11.99 -9.12 -6.09
N LYS A 115 12.70 -8.83 -7.20
CA LYS A 115 14.00 -8.14 -7.16
C LYS A 115 13.89 -6.72 -6.62
N ARG A 116 12.78 -5.99 -6.88
CA ARG A 116 12.51 -4.67 -6.30
C ARG A 116 12.46 -4.72 -4.78
N LYS A 117 11.95 -5.81 -4.19
CA LYS A 117 11.95 -6.01 -2.72
C LYS A 117 13.36 -6.12 -2.13
N ILE A 118 14.37 -6.39 -2.95
CA ILE A 118 15.78 -6.59 -2.57
C ILE A 118 16.71 -5.58 -3.29
N GLY A 119 16.19 -4.78 -4.22
CA GLY A 119 16.94 -3.85 -5.08
C GLY A 119 17.69 -2.76 -4.33
N ALA A 120 18.49 -1.98 -5.05
CA ALA A 120 19.26 -0.87 -4.49
C ALA A 120 18.36 0.10 -3.72
N LEU A 121 18.87 0.63 -2.64
CA LEU A 121 18.22 1.69 -1.87
C LEU A 121 18.24 2.94 -2.73
N SER A 122 17.10 3.61 -2.90
CA SER A 122 17.01 4.88 -3.63
C SER A 122 16.73 6.05 -2.71
N ARG A 123 16.29 5.79 -1.48
CA ARG A 123 15.97 6.86 -0.53
C ARG A 123 15.97 6.31 0.89
N PHE A 124 16.81 6.93 1.73
CA PHE A 124 16.89 6.67 3.15
C PHE A 124 16.45 7.90 3.93
N MET A 125 15.25 7.88 4.48
CA MET A 125 14.73 8.95 5.32
C MET A 125 15.04 8.67 6.78
N TYR A 126 15.58 9.64 7.51
CA TYR A 126 15.98 9.52 8.90
C TYR A 126 15.53 10.71 9.74
N ASP A 127 15.41 10.53 11.05
CA ASP A 127 15.08 11.59 11.99
C ASP A 127 16.22 12.61 12.04
N SER A 128 15.91 13.88 11.78
CA SER A 128 16.88 14.98 11.73
C SER A 128 17.62 15.23 13.05
N ASN A 129 17.11 14.70 14.17
CA ASN A 129 17.77 14.78 15.47
C ASN A 129 18.77 13.63 15.71
N MET A 130 18.93 12.72 14.74
CA MET A 130 19.91 11.63 14.85
C MET A 130 21.33 12.21 14.81
N PRO A 131 22.20 11.92 15.80
CA PRO A 131 23.59 12.37 15.79
C PRO A 131 24.38 11.84 14.60
N ASP A 132 25.34 12.62 14.12
CA ASP A 132 26.14 12.29 12.92
C ASP A 132 26.91 10.98 13.07
N ASP A 133 27.44 10.68 14.24
CA ASP A 133 28.14 9.41 14.53
C ASP A 133 27.20 8.21 14.38
N PHE A 134 25.96 8.36 14.84
CA PHE A 134 24.98 7.30 14.72
C PHE A 134 24.49 7.15 13.27
N LEU A 135 24.26 8.27 12.57
CA LEU A 135 23.92 8.27 11.16
C LEU A 135 25.02 7.60 10.33
N ALA A 136 26.28 7.95 10.56
CA ALA A 136 27.43 7.38 9.86
C ALA A 136 27.52 5.85 10.09
N PHE A 137 27.29 5.39 11.32
CA PHE A 137 27.25 3.95 11.63
C PHE A 137 26.13 3.25 10.82
N ILE A 138 24.94 3.83 10.77
CA ILE A 138 23.80 3.26 10.04
C ILE A 138 24.08 3.26 8.53
N CYS A 139 24.60 4.36 7.97
CA CYS A 139 24.96 4.43 6.56
C CYS A 139 25.96 3.35 6.17
N ASN A 140 27.00 3.16 6.98
CA ASN A 140 27.98 2.11 6.75
C ASN A 140 27.36 0.71 6.84
N ALA A 141 26.55 0.45 7.86
CA ALA A 141 25.89 -0.85 8.07
C ALA A 141 24.93 -1.24 6.93
N PHE A 142 24.29 -0.27 6.30
CA PHE A 142 23.34 -0.47 5.20
C PHE A 142 23.90 -0.23 3.80
N GLY A 143 25.13 0.29 3.69
CA GLY A 143 25.75 0.70 2.42
C GLY A 143 25.01 1.87 1.77
N ILE A 144 24.62 2.86 2.56
CA ILE A 144 23.88 4.06 2.13
C ILE A 144 24.90 5.15 1.79
N THR A 145 24.69 5.83 0.67
CA THR A 145 25.47 6.98 0.25
C THR A 145 24.79 8.29 0.67
N THR A 146 25.52 9.39 0.63
CA THR A 146 25.00 10.73 0.92
C THR A 146 23.84 11.13 0.00
N ASP A 147 23.86 10.66 -1.25
CA ASP A 147 22.86 10.97 -2.27
C ASP A 147 21.50 10.31 -1.97
N ASP A 148 21.52 9.23 -1.19
CA ASP A 148 20.31 8.52 -0.78
C ASP A 148 19.64 9.14 0.45
N LEU A 149 20.33 10.04 1.15
CA LEU A 149 19.88 10.59 2.43
C LEU A 149 18.79 11.64 2.25
N VAL A 150 17.74 11.51 3.04
CA VAL A 150 16.64 12.48 3.10
C VAL A 150 16.32 12.79 4.55
N LEU A 151 16.38 14.06 4.89
CA LEU A 151 15.96 14.53 6.21
C LEU A 151 14.48 14.28 6.41
N GLY A 152 14.16 13.65 7.52
CA GLY A 152 12.80 13.43 8.00
C GLY A 152 12.64 14.03 9.40
N GLY A 153 11.60 13.62 10.07
CA GLY A 153 11.35 14.00 11.48
C GLY A 153 11.17 12.77 12.35
N ARG A 154 10.74 13.04 13.58
CA ARG A 154 10.41 12.01 14.56
C ARG A 154 9.34 11.02 14.04
N TYR A 155 8.37 11.55 13.27
CA TYR A 155 7.30 10.79 12.65
C TYR A 155 7.41 10.87 11.14
N ASN A 156 7.55 9.72 10.54
CA ASN A 156 7.65 9.58 9.08
C ASN A 156 6.42 8.83 8.53
N ASN A 157 6.28 8.79 7.20
CA ASN A 157 5.18 8.13 6.51
C ASN A 157 3.83 8.83 6.66
N LEU A 158 3.73 10.05 6.14
CA LEU A 158 2.51 10.88 6.23
C LEU A 158 1.27 10.21 5.65
N GLN A 159 1.42 9.22 4.76
CA GLN A 159 0.30 8.43 4.25
C GLN A 159 -0.51 7.74 5.36
N ASP A 160 0.11 7.45 6.50
CA ASP A 160 -0.59 6.83 7.63
C ASP A 160 -1.66 7.76 8.23
N LEU A 161 -1.55 9.09 8.03
CA LEU A 161 -2.54 10.08 8.50
C LEU A 161 -3.95 9.87 7.91
N ILE A 162 -4.06 9.18 6.78
CA ILE A 162 -5.37 8.77 6.22
C ILE A 162 -6.16 7.93 7.24
N LYS A 163 -5.45 7.22 8.14
CA LYS A 163 -6.04 6.37 9.18
C LYS A 163 -6.05 7.02 10.55
N LEU A 164 -5.85 8.34 10.61
CA LEU A 164 -5.94 9.06 11.88
C LEU A 164 -7.36 8.92 12.44
N PRO A 165 -7.52 8.45 13.69
CA PRO A 165 -8.84 8.34 14.30
C PRO A 165 -9.51 9.71 14.43
N ASN A 166 -10.83 9.73 14.30
CA ASN A 166 -11.65 10.90 14.56
C ASN A 166 -12.52 10.67 15.81
N PRO A 167 -12.03 11.00 17.01
CA PRO A 167 -12.76 10.75 18.26
C PRO A 167 -14.00 11.63 18.45
N ARG A 168 -14.16 12.68 17.63
CA ARG A 168 -15.32 13.57 17.67
C ARG A 168 -16.37 13.23 16.60
N GLY A 169 -16.11 12.21 15.77
CA GLY A 169 -17.03 11.73 14.76
C GLY A 169 -17.43 12.83 13.78
N LYS A 170 -18.74 12.92 13.50
CA LYS A 170 -19.27 13.79 12.45
C LYS A 170 -18.98 15.28 12.60
N GLU A 171 -18.61 15.74 13.80
CA GLU A 171 -18.31 17.16 14.03
C GLU A 171 -17.06 17.64 13.26
N LEU A 172 -16.08 16.72 13.06
CA LEU A 172 -14.84 17.02 12.35
C LEU A 172 -14.79 16.40 10.94
N GLU A 173 -15.89 15.85 10.46
CA GLU A 173 -15.99 15.27 9.13
C GLU A 173 -16.71 16.20 8.18
N GLN A 174 -16.16 16.39 7.00
CA GLN A 174 -16.90 17.00 5.93
C GLN A 174 -17.99 16.03 5.46
N LEU A 175 -19.21 16.54 5.33
CA LEU A 175 -20.30 15.75 4.77
C LEU A 175 -19.94 15.32 3.34
N VAL A 176 -19.77 14.02 3.17
CA VAL A 176 -19.63 13.42 1.84
C VAL A 176 -21.03 13.08 1.36
N PRO A 177 -21.52 13.72 0.29
CA PRO A 177 -22.85 13.42 -0.25
C PRO A 177 -22.89 11.96 -0.72
N SER A 178 -23.99 11.28 -0.46
CA SER A 178 -24.24 9.96 -1.04
C SER A 178 -24.28 10.07 -2.56
N PRO A 179 -23.75 9.06 -3.29
CA PRO A 179 -23.83 9.05 -4.74
C PRO A 179 -25.27 9.19 -5.22
N MET A 180 -25.47 10.07 -6.18
CA MET A 180 -26.81 10.36 -6.73
C MET A 180 -27.38 9.15 -7.46
N ARG A 181 -28.66 8.93 -7.26
CA ARG A 181 -29.43 7.99 -8.07
C ARG A 181 -29.81 8.66 -9.40
N VAL A 182 -30.01 7.83 -10.43
CA VAL A 182 -30.48 8.24 -11.74
C VAL A 182 -31.91 7.74 -11.93
N PRO A 183 -32.92 8.60 -11.74
CA PRO A 183 -34.34 8.17 -11.72
C PRO A 183 -34.73 7.33 -12.94
N PHE A 184 -34.29 7.73 -14.12
CA PHE A 184 -34.57 6.98 -15.35
C PHE A 184 -34.06 5.52 -15.30
N LEU A 185 -32.87 5.26 -14.72
CA LEU A 185 -32.34 3.91 -14.59
C LEU A 185 -33.09 3.09 -13.53
N ASP A 186 -33.55 3.76 -12.48
CA ASP A 186 -34.33 3.10 -11.42
C ASP A 186 -35.74 2.75 -11.90
N GLU A 187 -36.42 3.66 -12.60
CA GLU A 187 -37.73 3.44 -13.20
C GLU A 187 -37.71 2.30 -14.24
N MET A 188 -36.67 2.26 -15.06
CA MET A 188 -36.52 1.19 -16.04
C MET A 188 -36.31 -0.20 -15.42
N GLY A 189 -35.79 -0.27 -14.19
CA GLY A 189 -35.52 -1.52 -13.46
C GLY A 189 -34.48 -2.44 -14.11
N SER A 190 -33.98 -2.09 -15.29
CA SER A 190 -32.92 -2.80 -16.04
C SER A 190 -32.08 -1.79 -16.81
N VAL A 191 -30.75 -1.91 -16.68
CA VAL A 191 -29.83 -1.05 -17.41
C VAL A 191 -29.88 -1.36 -18.90
N PHE A 192 -30.03 -2.62 -19.29
CA PHE A 192 -30.18 -3.01 -20.69
C PHE A 192 -31.44 -2.42 -21.33
N ARG A 193 -32.56 -2.38 -20.62
CA ARG A 193 -33.76 -1.72 -21.12
C ARG A 193 -33.57 -0.24 -21.27
N ALA A 194 -32.82 0.40 -20.37
CA ALA A 194 -32.55 1.82 -20.41
C ALA A 194 -31.67 2.19 -21.60
N VAL A 195 -30.55 1.49 -21.81
CA VAL A 195 -29.62 1.79 -22.94
C VAL A 195 -30.23 1.52 -24.32
N LYS A 196 -31.24 0.62 -24.41
CA LYS A 196 -32.02 0.43 -25.64
C LYS A 196 -32.91 1.62 -25.99
N LYS A 197 -33.25 2.47 -25.02
CA LYS A 197 -34.08 3.64 -25.24
C LYS A 197 -33.29 4.92 -25.53
N ARG A 198 -32.11 5.05 -24.90
CA ARG A 198 -31.24 6.21 -25.11
C ARG A 198 -29.84 5.91 -24.56
N ASP A 199 -28.86 6.68 -25.00
CA ASP A 199 -27.52 6.67 -24.45
C ASP A 199 -27.51 7.09 -22.99
N ILE A 200 -26.68 6.45 -22.18
CA ILE A 200 -26.54 6.70 -20.75
C ILE A 200 -25.11 7.15 -20.47
N LEU A 201 -24.99 8.35 -19.94
CA LEU A 201 -23.74 8.89 -19.40
C LEU A 201 -23.81 8.90 -17.88
N LEU A 202 -22.81 8.32 -17.24
CA LEU A 202 -22.66 8.30 -15.78
C LEU A 202 -21.33 8.96 -15.40
N HIS A 203 -21.39 9.83 -14.40
CA HIS A 203 -20.22 10.53 -13.87
C HIS A 203 -19.89 10.04 -12.47
N PHE A 204 -18.90 9.16 -12.36
CA PHE A 204 -18.42 8.65 -11.09
C PHE A 204 -17.41 9.61 -10.45
N PRO A 205 -17.35 9.72 -9.12
CA PRO A 205 -18.15 9.01 -8.09
C PRO A 205 -19.49 9.70 -7.74
N TYR A 206 -19.88 10.74 -8.44
CA TYR A 206 -21.07 11.53 -8.11
C TYR A 206 -22.38 10.77 -8.34
N GLN A 207 -22.43 9.91 -9.35
CA GLN A 207 -23.53 8.96 -9.54
C GLN A 207 -23.12 7.58 -9.05
N SER A 208 -24.12 6.77 -8.65
CA SER A 208 -23.87 5.46 -8.05
C SER A 208 -23.16 4.52 -9.02
N PHE A 209 -22.04 3.95 -8.58
CA PHE A 209 -21.30 2.91 -9.30
C PHE A 209 -22.10 1.60 -9.40
N ASP A 210 -23.15 1.43 -8.59
CA ASP A 210 -24.02 0.26 -8.63
C ASP A 210 -24.64 0.03 -10.02
N TYR A 211 -24.83 1.09 -10.81
CA TYR A 211 -25.37 0.96 -12.17
C TYR A 211 -24.41 0.18 -13.09
N LEU A 212 -23.10 0.38 -12.93
CA LEU A 212 -22.12 -0.44 -13.66
C LEU A 212 -22.14 -1.90 -13.19
N ILE A 213 -22.21 -2.12 -11.89
CA ILE A 213 -22.31 -3.49 -11.35
C ILE A 213 -23.58 -4.16 -11.84
N ARG A 214 -24.73 -3.47 -11.79
CA ARG A 214 -26.02 -4.00 -12.32
C ARG A 214 -25.93 -4.32 -13.81
N PHE A 215 -25.31 -3.45 -14.61
CA PHE A 215 -25.11 -3.69 -16.04
C PHE A 215 -24.29 -4.97 -16.28
N LEU A 216 -23.20 -5.17 -15.55
CA LEU A 216 -22.39 -6.39 -15.64
C LEU A 216 -23.16 -7.63 -15.14
N MET A 217 -23.94 -7.49 -14.07
CA MET A 217 -24.78 -8.58 -13.56
C MET A 217 -25.86 -8.97 -14.59
N GLU A 218 -26.55 -7.99 -15.20
CA GLU A 218 -27.50 -8.26 -16.26
C GLU A 218 -26.81 -8.99 -17.42
N ALA A 219 -25.61 -8.55 -17.83
CA ALA A 219 -24.81 -9.20 -18.87
C ALA A 219 -24.45 -10.66 -18.50
N ALA A 220 -24.13 -10.91 -17.24
CA ALA A 220 -23.78 -12.25 -16.77
C ALA A 220 -24.93 -13.25 -16.86
N PHE A 221 -26.17 -12.79 -16.74
CA PHE A 221 -27.36 -13.65 -16.70
C PHE A 221 -28.23 -13.62 -17.97
N ASP A 222 -28.16 -12.56 -18.80
CA ASP A 222 -28.95 -12.46 -20.02
C ASP A 222 -28.50 -13.49 -21.06
N PRO A 223 -29.35 -14.44 -21.50
CA PRO A 223 -28.98 -15.45 -22.49
C PRO A 223 -28.63 -14.88 -23.86
N LYS A 224 -28.96 -13.60 -24.12
CA LYS A 224 -28.65 -12.90 -25.38
C LYS A 224 -27.26 -12.28 -25.39
N VAL A 225 -26.55 -12.31 -24.26
CA VAL A 225 -25.17 -11.83 -24.16
C VAL A 225 -24.25 -13.03 -24.35
N ASP A 226 -23.45 -12.99 -25.40
CA ASP A 226 -22.49 -14.04 -25.71
C ASP A 226 -21.11 -13.75 -25.14
N GLU A 227 -20.71 -12.47 -25.14
CA GLU A 227 -19.35 -12.08 -24.78
C GLU A 227 -19.32 -10.79 -23.96
N ILE A 228 -18.36 -10.72 -23.02
CA ILE A 228 -18.04 -9.54 -22.22
C ILE A 228 -16.55 -9.23 -22.42
N LYS A 229 -16.24 -8.00 -22.81
CA LYS A 229 -14.87 -7.48 -22.92
C LYS A 229 -14.70 -6.27 -22.03
N ILE A 230 -13.62 -6.26 -21.24
CA ILE A 230 -13.34 -5.17 -20.29
C ILE A 230 -11.84 -4.89 -20.20
N THR A 231 -11.48 -3.64 -20.01
CA THR A 231 -10.11 -3.21 -19.69
C THR A 231 -10.02 -2.92 -18.18
N GLN A 232 -9.00 -3.45 -17.53
CA GLN A 232 -8.70 -3.26 -16.13
C GLN A 232 -7.34 -2.59 -15.97
N TYR A 233 -7.34 -1.39 -15.43
CA TYR A 233 -6.12 -0.68 -15.04
C TYR A 233 -5.82 -0.89 -13.55
N ARG A 234 -6.77 -0.52 -12.68
CA ARG A 234 -6.73 -0.75 -11.23
C ARG A 234 -8.08 -1.27 -10.75
N VAL A 235 -8.03 -2.16 -9.78
CA VAL A 235 -9.22 -2.76 -9.21
C VAL A 235 -9.03 -2.96 -7.71
N ALA A 236 -10.11 -2.79 -6.93
CA ALA A 236 -10.08 -3.07 -5.50
C ALA A 236 -9.81 -4.56 -5.24
N GLU A 237 -9.13 -4.85 -4.13
CA GLU A 237 -8.77 -6.23 -3.74
C GLU A 237 -10.00 -7.18 -3.71
N ASN A 238 -11.16 -6.68 -3.23
CA ASN A 238 -12.43 -7.41 -3.22
C ASN A 238 -13.46 -6.77 -4.16
N SER A 239 -13.11 -6.68 -5.44
CA SER A 239 -13.93 -5.99 -6.43
C SER A 239 -15.21 -6.75 -6.78
N ALA A 240 -16.37 -6.08 -6.69
CA ALA A 240 -17.63 -6.60 -7.19
C ALA A 240 -17.61 -6.79 -8.72
N VAL A 241 -16.86 -5.98 -9.46
CA VAL A 241 -16.64 -6.15 -10.92
C VAL A 241 -16.03 -7.50 -11.20
N ILE A 242 -14.91 -7.83 -10.55
CA ILE A 242 -14.19 -9.10 -10.76
C ILE A 242 -15.07 -10.30 -10.40
N ASN A 243 -15.78 -10.23 -9.28
CA ASN A 243 -16.67 -11.31 -8.86
C ASN A 243 -17.81 -11.52 -9.87
N THR A 244 -18.33 -10.43 -10.44
CA THR A 244 -19.38 -10.52 -11.48
C THR A 244 -18.84 -11.09 -12.78
N LEU A 245 -17.63 -10.76 -13.20
CA LEU A 245 -16.99 -11.33 -14.38
C LEU A 245 -16.73 -12.83 -14.22
N ILE A 246 -16.29 -13.26 -13.04
CA ILE A 246 -16.14 -14.68 -12.71
C ILE A 246 -17.48 -15.39 -12.80
N SER A 247 -18.54 -14.82 -12.22
CA SER A 247 -19.90 -15.38 -12.31
C SER A 247 -20.39 -15.45 -13.76
N ALA A 248 -20.07 -14.45 -14.59
CA ALA A 248 -20.42 -14.47 -16.02
C ALA A 248 -19.74 -15.62 -16.76
N ALA A 249 -18.45 -15.86 -16.51
CA ALA A 249 -17.71 -16.97 -17.11
C ALA A 249 -18.29 -18.33 -16.65
N GLN A 250 -18.61 -18.47 -15.37
CA GLN A 250 -19.26 -19.66 -14.82
C GLN A 250 -20.65 -19.91 -15.41
N ASN A 251 -21.36 -18.85 -15.83
CA ASN A 251 -22.62 -18.92 -16.56
C ASN A 251 -22.45 -19.16 -18.08
N GLY A 252 -21.24 -19.50 -18.51
CA GLY A 252 -20.95 -19.86 -19.91
C GLY A 252 -20.72 -18.68 -20.83
N LYS A 253 -20.56 -17.44 -20.32
CA LYS A 253 -20.23 -16.29 -21.15
C LYS A 253 -18.75 -16.30 -21.54
N LYS A 254 -18.43 -15.86 -22.76
CA LYS A 254 -17.07 -15.59 -23.17
C LYS A 254 -16.62 -14.28 -22.51
N VAL A 255 -15.69 -14.36 -21.56
CA VAL A 255 -15.17 -13.16 -20.90
C VAL A 255 -13.71 -12.95 -21.28
N THR A 256 -13.40 -11.74 -21.74
CA THR A 256 -12.03 -11.32 -22.05
C THR A 256 -11.71 -10.06 -21.25
N VAL A 257 -10.63 -10.11 -20.48
CA VAL A 257 -10.15 -8.98 -19.68
C VAL A 257 -8.76 -8.58 -20.13
N PHE A 258 -8.62 -7.32 -20.50
CA PHE A 258 -7.34 -6.70 -20.79
C PHE A 258 -6.79 -6.10 -19.49
N VAL A 259 -5.68 -6.62 -18.97
CA VAL A 259 -5.12 -6.25 -17.68
C VAL A 259 -3.82 -5.49 -17.85
N GLU A 260 -3.74 -4.28 -17.32
CA GLU A 260 -2.50 -3.51 -17.23
C GLU A 260 -1.63 -4.01 -16.09
N LEU A 261 -0.48 -4.61 -16.42
CA LEU A 261 0.44 -5.19 -15.43
C LEU A 261 1.34 -4.17 -14.76
N LYS A 262 1.60 -3.03 -15.40
CA LYS A 262 2.47 -1.97 -14.89
C LYS A 262 1.72 -0.88 -14.12
N ALA A 263 0.47 -1.14 -13.69
CA ALA A 263 -0.22 -0.21 -12.81
C ALA A 263 0.60 -0.03 -11.52
N ARG A 264 1.28 1.12 -11.40
CA ARG A 264 2.28 1.40 -10.36
C ARG A 264 1.70 1.15 -8.97
N PHE A 265 2.35 0.25 -8.20
CA PHE A 265 1.97 -0.22 -6.87
C PHE A 265 0.81 -1.21 -6.78
N ASP A 266 0.12 -1.48 -7.87
CA ASP A 266 -0.97 -2.46 -7.95
C ASP A 266 -0.58 -3.72 -8.75
N GLU A 267 0.69 -3.86 -9.13
CA GLU A 267 1.18 -4.96 -9.97
C GLU A 267 0.88 -6.33 -9.32
N GLU A 268 1.12 -6.47 -8.02
CA GLU A 268 0.85 -7.72 -7.28
C GLU A 268 -0.66 -8.02 -7.24
N ASN A 269 -1.49 -7.01 -6.99
CA ASN A 269 -2.95 -7.14 -6.95
C ASN A 269 -3.51 -7.48 -8.34
N ASN A 270 -3.05 -6.80 -9.37
CA ASN A 270 -3.48 -7.07 -10.75
C ASN A 270 -3.09 -8.48 -11.21
N MET A 271 -1.87 -8.95 -10.89
CA MET A 271 -1.46 -10.31 -11.20
C MET A 271 -2.28 -11.36 -10.45
N SER A 272 -2.49 -11.19 -9.14
CA SER A 272 -3.29 -12.10 -8.32
C SER A 272 -4.74 -12.16 -8.78
N THR A 273 -5.31 -11.01 -9.14
CA THR A 273 -6.67 -10.91 -9.66
C THR A 273 -6.80 -11.58 -11.02
N ALA A 274 -5.81 -11.37 -11.91
CA ALA A 274 -5.77 -12.02 -13.21
C ALA A 274 -5.71 -13.55 -13.08
N GLU A 275 -4.88 -14.09 -12.19
CA GLU A 275 -4.82 -15.53 -11.92
C GLU A 275 -6.17 -16.12 -11.45
N ARG A 276 -6.88 -15.40 -10.56
CA ARG A 276 -8.22 -15.81 -10.12
C ARG A 276 -9.22 -15.85 -11.29
N MET A 277 -9.15 -14.90 -12.19
CA MET A 277 -9.99 -14.84 -13.38
C MET A 277 -9.65 -15.95 -14.36
N GLU A 278 -8.36 -16.22 -14.61
CA GLU A 278 -7.93 -17.35 -15.46
C GLU A 278 -8.41 -18.70 -14.94
N GLN A 279 -8.32 -18.92 -13.62
CA GLN A 279 -8.84 -20.14 -12.97
C GLN A 279 -10.35 -20.31 -13.17
N ALA A 280 -11.08 -19.23 -13.35
CA ALA A 280 -12.53 -19.25 -13.65
C ALA A 280 -12.81 -19.35 -15.16
N GLY A 281 -11.80 -19.55 -16.01
CA GLY A 281 -11.97 -19.70 -17.47
C GLY A 281 -12.05 -18.38 -18.24
N ILE A 282 -11.70 -17.26 -17.63
CA ILE A 282 -11.67 -15.95 -18.28
C ILE A 282 -10.38 -15.82 -19.11
N ARG A 283 -10.51 -15.36 -20.34
CA ARG A 283 -9.35 -15.01 -21.17
C ARG A 283 -8.71 -13.72 -20.70
N ILE A 284 -7.46 -13.78 -20.27
CA ILE A 284 -6.69 -12.60 -19.88
C ILE A 284 -5.74 -12.21 -21.02
N ILE A 285 -5.73 -10.91 -21.34
CA ILE A 285 -4.75 -10.29 -22.22
C ILE A 285 -3.92 -9.37 -21.36
N TYR A 286 -2.64 -9.70 -21.20
CA TYR A 286 -1.72 -8.90 -20.42
C TYR A 286 -1.14 -7.76 -21.23
N SER A 287 -1.19 -6.55 -20.70
CA SER A 287 -0.59 -5.35 -21.27
C SER A 287 0.47 -4.78 -20.36
N CYS A 288 1.48 -4.20 -20.98
CA CYS A 288 2.51 -3.42 -20.33
C CYS A 288 2.68 -2.06 -21.02
N LEU A 289 1.72 -1.64 -21.84
CA LEU A 289 1.77 -0.41 -22.59
C LEU A 289 1.32 0.76 -21.70
N LEU A 290 2.26 1.43 -21.08
CA LEU A 290 2.07 2.74 -20.44
C LEU A 290 1.41 3.79 -21.35
N TYR A 291 1.46 3.56 -22.66
CA TYR A 291 1.06 4.54 -23.70
C TYR A 291 -0.45 4.76 -23.79
N THR A 292 -1.27 3.85 -23.29
CA THR A 292 -2.73 4.01 -23.35
C THR A 292 -3.33 4.55 -22.06
N SER A 293 -2.58 4.52 -20.94
CA SER A 293 -3.03 5.03 -19.66
C SER A 293 -2.72 6.51 -19.45
N ASP A 294 -1.61 7.00 -20.01
CA ASP A 294 -1.25 8.43 -19.94
C ASP A 294 -2.22 9.30 -20.75
N ALA A 295 -2.81 8.75 -21.80
CA ALA A 295 -3.84 9.45 -22.58
C ALA A 295 -5.21 9.53 -21.88
N ALA A 296 -5.41 8.82 -20.77
CA ALA A 296 -6.64 8.88 -19.98
C ALA A 296 -6.52 9.81 -18.76
N ASP A 297 -5.30 10.23 -18.42
CA ASP A 297 -4.99 11.14 -17.31
C ASP A 297 -4.78 12.61 -17.78
N GLU A 298 -4.78 12.87 -19.09
CA GLU A 298 -4.89 14.19 -19.71
C GLU A 298 -6.37 14.51 -20.12
#